data_f16712de1fa08aa2eb6d7f250a462179
#
_entry.id   f16712de1fa08aa2eb6d7f250a462179
#
_cell.length_a   1.000
_cell.length_b   1.000
_cell.length_c   1.000
_cell.angle_alpha   90.00
_cell.angle_beta   90.00
_cell.angle_gamma   90.00
#
_symmetry.space_group_name_H-M   'P 1'
#
loop_
_entity.id
_entity.type
_entity.pdbx_description
1 polymer ?
#
loop_
_entity_poly.entity_id
_entity_poly.type
_entity_poly.pdbx_seq_one_letter_code
_entity_poly.pdbx_strand_id
1 'polypeptide(L)'
;IWANIFKLAKAMYHTGVVPASVKDPVWKYKWVEENEPEVFQKAYKWLDVKEYLIARCTGEFVMTEDSAFATLLMDKNGKEWSISTAKMFGVHVEHLASIIKSTDLVGGLTKKAGEELGLLEGTKVFGGGGDASLIGVGAGSVDVGDTHIYSGTSGWVSTIVDKQTVDVMTMIAAIRVRKRAKFPFYRTLLSAFP
;
A
#
# COMPACT_ATOMS: atom_id res chain seq x y z
N ILE A 1 1.56 11.60 17.61
CA ILE A 1 1.89 12.38 16.39
C ILE A 1 0.96 13.57 16.25
N TRP A 2 -0.34 13.42 16.51
CA TRP A 2 -1.31 14.52 16.48
C TRP A 2 -0.97 15.69 17.40
N ALA A 3 -0.21 15.43 18.48
CA ALA A 3 0.26 16.47 19.38
C ALA A 3 1.39 17.35 18.80
N ASN A 4 1.93 17.01 17.61
CA ASN A 4 3.02 17.74 16.99
C ASN A 4 2.72 18.09 15.53
N ILE A 5 2.11 19.25 15.34
CA ILE A 5 1.70 19.78 14.02
C ILE A 5 2.87 19.89 13.03
N PHE A 6 4.08 20.12 13.50
CA PHE A 6 5.26 20.20 12.64
C PHE A 6 5.64 18.82 12.07
N LYS A 7 5.52 17.75 12.86
CA LYS A 7 5.75 16.39 12.37
C LYS A 7 4.69 16.00 11.36
N LEU A 8 3.44 16.37 11.59
CA LEU A 8 2.34 16.13 10.68
C LEU A 8 2.54 16.86 9.35
N ALA A 9 2.85 18.16 9.39
CA ALA A 9 3.14 18.96 8.21
C ALA A 9 4.34 18.40 7.42
N LYS A 10 5.39 17.96 8.11
CA LYS A 10 6.55 17.33 7.49
C LYS A 10 6.20 16.00 6.81
N ALA A 11 5.40 15.13 7.45
CA ALA A 11 4.92 13.90 6.83
C ALA A 11 4.14 14.21 5.56
N MET A 12 3.16 15.12 5.65
CA MET A 12 2.35 15.54 4.49
C MET A 12 3.20 16.10 3.35
N TYR A 13 4.22 16.89 3.65
CA TYR A 13 5.12 17.42 2.64
C TYR A 13 5.89 16.34 1.88
N HIS A 14 6.36 15.30 2.58
CA HIS A 14 7.17 14.24 1.99
C HIS A 14 6.36 13.13 1.31
N THR A 15 5.22 12.79 1.87
CA THR A 15 4.42 11.62 1.42
C THR A 15 3.11 12.01 0.73
N GLY A 16 2.67 13.27 0.90
CA GLY A 16 1.37 13.73 0.38
C GLY A 16 0.16 13.18 1.14
N VAL A 17 0.39 12.46 2.24
CA VAL A 17 -0.66 11.87 3.07
C VAL A 17 -0.35 12.09 4.55
N VAL A 18 -1.37 11.96 5.37
CA VAL A 18 -1.25 12.02 6.84
C VAL A 18 -1.97 10.83 7.46
N PRO A 19 -1.51 10.35 8.61
CA PRO A 19 -2.23 9.34 9.35
C PRO A 19 -3.65 9.82 9.67
N ALA A 20 -4.63 9.07 9.23
CA ALA A 20 -6.05 9.40 9.43
C ALA A 20 -6.72 8.48 10.44
N SER A 21 -6.16 7.32 10.71
CA SER A 21 -6.75 6.29 11.56
C SER A 21 -5.71 5.64 12.47
N VAL A 22 -6.15 5.22 13.63
CA VAL A 22 -5.35 4.34 14.52
C VAL A 22 -5.11 2.95 13.90
N LYS A 23 -5.83 2.61 12.83
CA LYS A 23 -5.70 1.36 12.09
C LYS A 23 -4.64 1.42 10.97
N ASP A 24 -4.03 2.59 10.72
CA ASP A 24 -3.02 2.72 9.68
C ASP A 24 -1.84 1.79 9.93
N PRO A 25 -1.26 1.17 8.88
CA PRO A 25 -0.24 0.13 9.02
C PRO A 25 0.97 0.54 9.86
N VAL A 26 1.40 1.80 9.79
CA VAL A 26 2.53 2.30 10.57
C VAL A 26 2.33 2.17 12.08
N TRP A 27 1.08 2.29 12.57
CA TRP A 27 0.75 2.11 13.98
C TRP A 27 0.78 0.64 14.41
N LYS A 28 0.41 -0.27 13.51
CA LYS A 28 0.54 -1.72 13.74
C LYS A 28 2.01 -2.11 13.87
N TYR A 29 2.88 -1.54 13.03
CA TYR A 29 4.32 -1.74 13.13
C TYR A 29 4.84 -1.29 14.51
N LYS A 30 4.46 -0.09 14.96
CA LYS A 30 4.86 0.42 16.27
C LYS A 30 4.28 -0.40 17.41
N TRP A 31 3.05 -0.88 17.27
CA TRP A 31 2.45 -1.74 18.27
C TRP A 31 3.23 -3.05 18.44
N VAL A 32 3.66 -3.68 17.36
CA VAL A 32 4.50 -4.90 17.43
C VAL A 32 5.84 -4.60 18.09
N GLU A 33 6.48 -3.48 17.76
CA GLU A 33 7.74 -3.06 18.40
C GLU A 33 7.59 -2.92 19.91
N GLU A 34 6.48 -2.32 20.37
CA GLU A 34 6.25 -2.03 21.79
C GLU A 34 5.73 -3.24 22.58
N ASN A 35 4.91 -4.10 21.97
CA ASN A 35 4.20 -5.17 22.67
C ASN A 35 4.75 -6.57 22.40
N GLU A 36 5.49 -6.75 21.30
CA GLU A 36 6.07 -8.03 20.87
C GLU A 36 7.58 -7.88 20.56
N PRO A 37 8.38 -7.34 21.49
CA PRO A 37 9.78 -6.96 21.23
C PRO A 37 10.66 -8.14 20.79
N GLU A 38 10.41 -9.34 21.30
CA GLU A 38 11.16 -10.53 20.89
C GLU A 38 10.87 -10.95 19.43
N VAL A 39 9.63 -10.75 18.98
CA VAL A 39 9.25 -10.99 17.59
C VAL A 39 9.84 -9.89 16.71
N PHE A 40 9.73 -8.65 17.16
CA PHE A 40 10.22 -7.49 16.42
C PHE A 40 11.73 -7.55 16.18
N GLN A 41 12.52 -7.93 17.18
CA GLN A 41 13.99 -8.09 17.05
C GLN A 41 14.40 -9.15 16.02
N LYS A 42 13.55 -10.15 15.76
CA LYS A 42 13.78 -11.19 14.77
C LYS A 42 13.18 -10.87 13.41
N ALA A 43 12.44 -9.77 13.28
CA ALA A 43 11.80 -9.38 12.05
C ALA A 43 12.84 -9.03 10.99
N TYR A 44 12.73 -9.65 9.82
CA TYR A 44 13.59 -9.37 8.68
C TYR A 44 12.97 -8.30 7.78
N LYS A 45 11.66 -8.39 7.51
CA LYS A 45 10.92 -7.44 6.69
C LYS A 45 9.53 -7.19 7.25
N TRP A 46 9.06 -5.97 7.06
CA TRP A 46 7.69 -5.59 7.31
C TRP A 46 6.89 -5.71 6.00
N LEU A 47 5.94 -6.61 5.97
CA LEU A 47 5.10 -6.93 4.82
C LEU A 47 3.62 -6.86 5.23
N ASP A 48 2.76 -6.51 4.29
CA ASP A 48 1.33 -6.76 4.43
C ASP A 48 1.00 -8.20 4.00
N VAL A 49 -0.24 -8.65 4.20
CA VAL A 49 -0.66 -10.04 3.95
C VAL A 49 -0.38 -10.47 2.51
N LYS A 50 -0.68 -9.62 1.53
CA LYS A 50 -0.43 -9.89 0.12
C LYS A 50 1.07 -10.10 -0.16
N GLU A 51 1.90 -9.21 0.32
CA GLU A 51 3.35 -9.28 0.16
C GLU A 51 3.97 -10.47 0.89
N TYR A 52 3.42 -10.82 2.05
CA TYR A 52 3.82 -12.04 2.75
C TYR A 52 3.52 -13.29 1.92
N LEU A 53 2.34 -13.36 1.29
CA LEU A 53 2.01 -14.48 0.39
C LEU A 53 2.95 -14.52 -0.81
N ILE A 54 3.27 -13.37 -1.41
CA ILE A 54 4.26 -13.27 -2.49
C ILE A 54 5.62 -13.81 -2.03
N ALA A 55 6.09 -13.38 -0.86
CA ALA A 55 7.36 -13.84 -0.31
C ALA A 55 7.35 -15.37 -0.03
N ARG A 56 6.24 -15.91 0.47
CA ARG A 56 6.08 -17.36 0.67
C ARG A 56 6.08 -18.13 -0.67
N CYS A 57 5.54 -17.53 -1.72
CA CYS A 57 5.47 -18.14 -3.04
C CYS A 57 6.80 -18.10 -3.80
N THR A 58 7.55 -17.01 -3.67
CA THR A 58 8.70 -16.73 -4.54
C THR A 58 10.04 -16.66 -3.81
N GLY A 59 10.04 -16.39 -2.52
CA GLY A 59 11.24 -16.06 -1.74
C GLY A 59 11.64 -14.57 -1.83
N GLU A 60 10.93 -13.77 -2.64
CA GLU A 60 11.26 -12.36 -2.87
C GLU A 60 10.47 -11.45 -1.93
N PHE A 61 11.16 -10.44 -1.37
CA PHE A 61 10.58 -9.47 -0.43
C PHE A 61 10.31 -8.16 -1.14
N VAL A 62 9.11 -8.01 -1.64
CA VAL A 62 8.66 -6.83 -2.40
C VAL A 62 7.39 -6.26 -1.81
N MET A 63 7.07 -5.01 -2.14
CA MET A 63 5.82 -4.35 -1.82
C MET A 63 5.34 -3.56 -3.03
N THR A 64 4.08 -3.66 -3.37
CA THR A 64 3.54 -2.91 -4.51
C THR A 64 3.32 -1.43 -4.17
N GLU A 65 3.33 -0.56 -5.19
CA GLU A 65 3.17 0.90 -5.03
C GLU A 65 1.92 1.28 -4.22
N ASP A 66 0.81 0.57 -4.39
CA ASP A 66 -0.44 0.81 -3.66
C ASP A 66 -0.37 0.37 -2.19
N SER A 67 0.22 -0.79 -1.90
CA SER A 67 0.49 -1.23 -0.53
C SER A 67 1.49 -0.31 0.17
N ALA A 68 2.58 0.07 -0.53
CA ALA A 68 3.57 1.00 0.00
C ALA A 68 2.94 2.38 0.32
N PHE A 69 2.05 2.87 -0.54
CA PHE A 69 1.30 4.10 -0.29
C PHE A 69 0.46 4.00 0.99
N ALA A 70 -0.22 2.88 1.19
CA ALA A 70 -1.05 2.66 2.38
C ALA A 70 -0.25 2.66 3.70
N THR A 71 1.06 2.41 3.66
CA THR A 71 1.91 2.51 4.87
C THR A 71 2.12 3.93 5.37
N LEU A 72 1.82 4.96 4.57
CA LEU A 72 2.08 6.38 4.79
C LEU A 72 3.59 6.74 4.77
N LEU A 73 4.43 5.85 4.26
CA LEU A 73 5.89 6.03 4.22
C LEU A 73 6.44 6.19 2.80
N MET A 74 5.61 6.00 1.76
CA MET A 74 6.04 6.19 0.38
C MET A 74 6.20 7.68 0.06
N ASP A 75 7.20 8.05 -0.71
CA ASP A 75 7.40 9.42 -1.13
C ASP A 75 6.26 9.92 -2.03
N LYS A 76 6.05 11.22 -2.11
CA LYS A 76 4.97 11.81 -2.91
C LYS A 76 5.06 11.52 -4.41
N ASN A 77 6.25 11.15 -4.91
CA ASN A 77 6.43 10.74 -6.31
C ASN A 77 5.96 9.30 -6.55
N GLY A 78 5.72 8.55 -5.46
CA GLY A 78 5.21 7.18 -5.50
C GLY A 78 6.20 6.19 -6.10
N LYS A 79 7.48 6.37 -5.86
CA LYS A 79 8.54 5.51 -6.42
C LYS A 79 9.41 4.87 -5.35
N GLU A 80 9.62 5.57 -4.24
CA GLU A 80 10.59 5.21 -3.23
C GLU A 80 10.01 5.41 -1.83
N TRP A 81 10.67 4.85 -0.84
CA TRP A 81 10.37 5.11 0.55
C TRP A 81 10.85 6.51 0.96
N SER A 82 10.01 7.25 1.65
CA SER A 82 10.41 8.48 2.33
C SER A 82 11.21 8.15 3.59
N ILE A 83 12.53 8.04 3.44
CA ILE A 83 13.43 7.68 4.54
C ILE A 83 13.31 8.67 5.71
N SER A 84 13.09 9.96 5.43
CA SER A 84 12.89 10.97 6.46
C SER A 84 11.60 10.74 7.26
N THR A 85 10.53 10.31 6.59
CA THR A 85 9.26 9.99 7.23
C THR A 85 9.33 8.68 8.00
N ALA A 86 9.96 7.64 7.42
CA ALA A 86 10.19 6.38 8.12
C ALA A 86 10.94 6.59 9.45
N LYS A 87 12.05 7.31 9.42
CA LYS A 87 12.81 7.67 10.63
C LYS A 87 12.00 8.51 11.61
N MET A 88 11.20 9.44 11.14
CA MET A 88 10.34 10.27 11.99
C MET A 88 9.27 9.46 12.72
N PHE A 89 8.74 8.41 12.10
CA PHE A 89 7.80 7.47 12.72
C PHE A 89 8.50 6.34 13.51
N GLY A 90 9.83 6.29 13.51
CA GLY A 90 10.60 5.25 14.17
C GLY A 90 10.51 3.90 13.46
N VAL A 91 10.31 3.92 12.14
CA VAL A 91 10.33 2.71 11.31
C VAL A 91 11.75 2.43 10.85
N HIS A 92 12.20 1.21 11.06
CA HIS A 92 13.52 0.74 10.64
C HIS A 92 13.54 0.56 9.13
N VAL A 93 14.45 1.30 8.46
CA VAL A 93 14.51 1.33 6.99
C VAL A 93 14.85 -0.04 6.41
N GLU A 94 15.65 -0.82 7.12
CA GLU A 94 16.02 -2.19 6.76
C GLU A 94 14.85 -3.17 6.73
N HIS A 95 13.77 -2.86 7.44
CA HIS A 95 12.52 -3.66 7.41
C HIS A 95 11.67 -3.36 6.17
N LEU A 96 11.94 -2.27 5.46
CA LEU A 96 11.18 -1.92 4.26
C LEU A 96 11.57 -2.83 3.09
N ALA A 97 10.56 -3.32 2.36
CA ALA A 97 10.75 -4.14 1.17
C ALA A 97 10.99 -3.26 -0.07
N SER A 98 11.48 -3.84 -1.16
CA SER A 98 11.63 -3.13 -2.43
C SER A 98 10.27 -2.79 -3.03
N ILE A 99 10.08 -1.55 -3.48
CA ILE A 99 8.83 -1.12 -4.12
C ILE A 99 8.83 -1.57 -5.58
N ILE A 100 7.73 -2.21 -5.99
CA ILE A 100 7.48 -2.65 -7.37
C ILE A 100 6.10 -2.21 -7.84
N LYS A 101 5.86 -2.32 -9.14
CA LYS A 101 4.52 -2.11 -9.71
C LYS A 101 3.65 -3.34 -9.54
N SER A 102 2.35 -3.14 -9.44
CA SER A 102 1.36 -4.23 -9.39
C SER A 102 1.47 -5.22 -10.56
N THR A 103 1.94 -4.77 -11.71
CA THR A 103 2.08 -5.57 -12.94
C THR A 103 3.46 -6.19 -13.13
N ASP A 104 4.42 -5.91 -12.25
CA ASP A 104 5.77 -6.42 -12.39
C ASP A 104 5.81 -7.92 -12.04
N LEU A 105 6.57 -8.67 -12.82
CA LEU A 105 6.88 -10.06 -12.50
C LEU A 105 7.83 -10.07 -11.30
N VAL A 106 7.40 -10.72 -10.22
CA VAL A 106 8.22 -10.90 -9.02
C VAL A 106 9.18 -12.07 -9.17
N GLY A 107 8.64 -13.19 -9.66
CA GLY A 107 9.41 -14.41 -9.83
C GLY A 107 8.51 -15.58 -10.23
N GLY A 108 9.03 -16.79 -10.13
CA GLY A 108 8.27 -18.02 -10.25
C GLY A 108 7.97 -18.65 -8.89
N LEU A 109 6.95 -19.48 -8.82
CA LEU A 109 6.69 -20.29 -7.64
C LEU A 109 7.92 -21.16 -7.32
N THR A 110 8.32 -21.16 -6.05
CA THR A 110 9.28 -22.14 -5.55
C THR A 110 8.69 -23.53 -5.65
N LYS A 111 9.54 -24.57 -5.68
CA LYS A 111 9.08 -25.96 -5.67
C LYS A 111 8.10 -26.22 -4.53
N LYS A 112 8.44 -25.80 -3.32
CA LYS A 112 7.59 -25.96 -2.13
C LYS A 112 6.22 -25.29 -2.31
N ALA A 113 6.19 -24.03 -2.77
CA ALA A 113 4.94 -23.32 -3.01
C ALA A 113 4.10 -23.97 -4.12
N GLY A 114 4.75 -24.47 -5.18
CA GLY A 114 4.08 -25.21 -6.24
C GLY A 114 3.40 -26.48 -5.71
N GLU A 115 4.10 -27.25 -4.89
CA GLU A 115 3.55 -28.45 -4.25
C GLU A 115 2.37 -28.14 -3.32
N GLU A 116 2.50 -27.10 -2.46
CA GLU A 116 1.44 -26.69 -1.53
C GLU A 116 0.17 -26.18 -2.27
N LEU A 117 0.34 -25.53 -3.44
CA LEU A 117 -0.76 -24.95 -4.22
C LEU A 117 -1.30 -25.86 -5.31
N GLY A 118 -0.68 -27.00 -5.56
CA GLY A 118 -1.02 -27.88 -6.69
C GLY A 118 -0.70 -27.27 -8.06
N LEU A 119 0.32 -26.41 -8.13
CA LEU A 119 0.77 -25.71 -9.33
C LEU A 119 2.20 -26.12 -9.71
N LEU A 120 2.58 -25.84 -10.95
CA LEU A 120 3.95 -26.13 -11.41
C LEU A 120 4.95 -25.16 -10.80
N GLU A 121 6.13 -25.67 -10.43
CA GLU A 121 7.28 -24.84 -10.08
C GLU A 121 7.58 -23.87 -11.22
N GLY A 122 7.96 -22.64 -10.89
CA GLY A 122 8.24 -21.60 -11.87
C GLY A 122 7.00 -20.90 -12.43
N THR A 123 5.77 -21.29 -12.03
CA THR A 123 4.56 -20.54 -12.39
C THR A 123 4.73 -19.07 -11.99
N LYS A 124 4.51 -18.14 -12.95
CA LYS A 124 4.80 -16.73 -12.80
C LYS A 124 3.93 -16.08 -11.72
N VAL A 125 4.56 -15.34 -10.80
CA VAL A 125 3.92 -14.56 -9.73
C VAL A 125 4.16 -13.09 -10.01
N PHE A 126 3.09 -12.30 -10.00
CA PHE A 126 3.12 -10.86 -10.22
C PHE A 126 2.78 -10.12 -8.92
N GLY A 127 3.11 -8.82 -8.85
CA GLY A 127 2.90 -8.00 -7.65
C GLY A 127 1.45 -7.92 -7.20
N GLY A 128 0.48 -7.98 -8.12
CA GLY A 128 -0.93 -7.82 -7.78
C GLY A 128 -1.26 -6.42 -7.28
N GLY A 129 -2.40 -6.24 -6.66
CA GLY A 129 -2.82 -4.94 -6.11
C GLY A 129 -3.67 -5.09 -4.87
N GLY A 130 -3.82 -4.02 -4.12
CA GLY A 130 -4.73 -3.96 -2.97
C GLY A 130 -6.20 -4.05 -3.40
N ASP A 131 -7.05 -4.52 -2.49
CA ASP A 131 -8.48 -4.71 -2.74
C ASP A 131 -9.16 -3.43 -3.22
N ALA A 132 -8.93 -2.30 -2.57
CA ALA A 132 -9.49 -1.00 -2.97
C ALA A 132 -9.15 -0.62 -4.42
N SER A 133 -7.97 -0.99 -4.92
CA SER A 133 -7.55 -0.74 -6.28
C SER A 133 -8.18 -1.72 -7.28
N LEU A 134 -8.21 -3.01 -6.94
CA LEU A 134 -8.66 -4.06 -7.84
C LEU A 134 -10.16 -4.18 -7.92
N ILE A 135 -10.91 -3.86 -6.87
CA ILE A 135 -12.38 -3.80 -6.89
C ILE A 135 -12.87 -2.85 -7.99
N GLY A 136 -12.25 -1.68 -8.11
CA GLY A 136 -12.61 -0.76 -9.18
C GLY A 136 -12.29 -1.26 -10.57
N VAL A 137 -11.15 -1.94 -10.74
CA VAL A 137 -10.81 -2.59 -12.02
C VAL A 137 -11.83 -3.68 -12.34
N GLY A 138 -12.19 -4.51 -11.34
CA GLY A 138 -13.22 -5.53 -11.48
C GLY A 138 -14.61 -4.98 -11.79
N ALA A 139 -14.94 -3.78 -11.31
CA ALA A 139 -16.17 -3.06 -11.61
C ALA A 139 -16.14 -2.33 -12.97
N GLY A 140 -15.04 -2.42 -13.73
CA GLY A 140 -14.88 -1.73 -15.00
C GLY A 140 -14.54 -0.23 -14.89
N SER A 141 -14.29 0.28 -13.67
CA SER A 141 -13.89 1.66 -13.43
C SER A 141 -12.40 1.81 -13.73
N VAL A 142 -12.07 2.12 -14.98
CA VAL A 142 -10.68 2.11 -15.49
C VAL A 142 -10.26 3.38 -16.23
N ASP A 143 -11.19 4.26 -16.61
CA ASP A 143 -10.93 5.52 -17.28
C ASP A 143 -11.19 6.73 -16.37
N VAL A 144 -10.56 7.88 -16.68
CA VAL A 144 -10.80 9.11 -15.91
C VAL A 144 -12.27 9.49 -15.97
N GLY A 145 -12.86 9.75 -14.83
CA GLY A 145 -14.29 10.02 -14.66
C GLY A 145 -15.12 8.79 -14.30
N ASP A 146 -14.61 7.58 -14.52
CA ASP A 146 -15.31 6.38 -14.09
C ASP A 146 -15.48 6.36 -12.57
N THR A 147 -16.68 6.00 -12.14
CA THR A 147 -17.05 5.96 -10.73
C THR A 147 -17.63 4.60 -10.40
N HIS A 148 -17.27 4.06 -9.25
CA HIS A 148 -17.93 2.88 -8.71
C HIS A 148 -18.26 3.07 -7.23
N ILE A 149 -19.25 2.31 -6.78
CA ILE A 149 -19.66 2.24 -5.38
C ILE A 149 -19.32 0.85 -4.88
N TYR A 150 -18.65 0.79 -3.76
CA TYR A 150 -18.48 -0.43 -2.99
C TYR A 150 -19.41 -0.40 -1.78
N SER A 151 -20.15 -1.47 -1.58
CA SER A 151 -21.03 -1.65 -0.43
C SER A 151 -20.75 -3.01 0.19
N GLY A 152 -20.21 -3.01 1.39
CA GLY A 152 -19.86 -4.19 2.17
C GLY A 152 -20.00 -3.88 3.66
N THR A 153 -19.14 -4.45 4.51
CA THR A 153 -19.04 -4.09 5.94
C THR A 153 -18.67 -2.61 6.12
N SER A 154 -17.95 -2.05 5.17
CA SER A 154 -17.75 -0.61 4.97
C SER A 154 -18.23 -0.24 3.57
N GLY A 155 -18.42 1.06 3.31
CA GLY A 155 -18.81 1.52 1.99
C GLY A 155 -17.98 2.70 1.53
N TRP A 156 -17.72 2.79 0.22
CA TRP A 156 -17.08 3.97 -0.38
C TRP A 156 -17.56 4.22 -1.80
N VAL A 157 -17.41 5.47 -2.21
CA VAL A 157 -17.53 5.89 -3.60
C VAL A 157 -16.12 6.23 -4.09
N SER A 158 -15.74 5.73 -5.24
CA SER A 158 -14.43 5.97 -5.81
C SER A 158 -14.54 6.40 -7.27
N THR A 159 -13.83 7.48 -7.62
CA THR A 159 -13.75 8.02 -8.97
C THR A 159 -12.30 8.05 -9.44
N ILE A 160 -12.06 7.68 -10.70
CA ILE A 160 -10.75 7.77 -11.34
C ILE A 160 -10.48 9.24 -11.71
N VAL A 161 -9.35 9.77 -11.26
CA VAL A 161 -8.90 11.14 -11.54
C VAL A 161 -7.50 11.13 -12.14
N ASP A 162 -7.14 12.17 -12.85
CA ASP A 162 -5.83 12.33 -13.51
C ASP A 162 -4.76 12.98 -12.63
N LYS A 163 -5.15 13.49 -11.46
CA LYS A 163 -4.27 14.18 -10.51
C LYS A 163 -4.42 13.64 -9.10
N GLN A 164 -3.31 13.63 -8.38
CA GLN A 164 -3.37 13.37 -6.95
C GLN A 164 -4.09 14.52 -6.25
N THR A 165 -5.18 14.19 -5.58
CA THR A 165 -5.98 15.14 -4.81
C THR A 165 -6.00 14.68 -3.35
N VAL A 166 -5.75 15.61 -2.45
CA VAL A 166 -5.91 15.41 -1.01
C VAL A 166 -6.75 16.57 -0.50
N ASP A 167 -7.90 16.26 0.03
CA ASP A 167 -8.75 17.23 0.72
C ASP A 167 -8.82 16.83 2.20
N VAL A 168 -8.14 17.62 3.02
CA VAL A 168 -8.03 17.39 4.46
C VAL A 168 -9.35 17.67 5.17
N MET A 169 -10.18 18.57 4.63
CA MET A 169 -11.46 18.93 5.25
C MET A 169 -12.51 17.84 5.08
N THR A 170 -12.53 17.21 3.91
CA THR A 170 -13.47 16.14 3.59
C THR A 170 -12.89 14.73 3.80
N MET A 171 -11.63 14.64 4.23
CA MET A 171 -10.88 13.38 4.39
C MET A 171 -10.81 12.55 3.10
N ILE A 172 -10.84 13.23 1.95
CA ILE A 172 -10.73 12.62 0.63
C ILE A 172 -9.25 12.53 0.25
N ALA A 173 -8.80 11.33 -0.09
CA ALA A 173 -7.45 11.13 -0.61
C ALA A 173 -7.49 10.34 -1.91
N ALA A 174 -6.63 10.72 -2.84
CA ALA A 174 -6.44 9.95 -4.08
C ALA A 174 -5.34 8.91 -3.87
N ILE A 175 -5.71 7.64 -4.02
CA ILE A 175 -4.78 6.51 -4.03
C ILE A 175 -4.23 6.36 -5.45
N ARG A 176 -2.93 6.11 -5.56
CA ARG A 176 -2.31 5.91 -6.87
C ARG A 176 -2.67 4.54 -7.43
N VAL A 177 -3.30 4.53 -8.60
CA VAL A 177 -3.57 3.32 -9.38
C VAL A 177 -2.93 3.49 -10.75
N ARG A 178 -2.19 2.51 -11.23
CA ARG A 178 -1.49 2.62 -12.51
C ARG A 178 -2.25 1.93 -13.62
N LYS A 179 -2.52 2.66 -14.71
CA LYS A 179 -3.08 2.13 -15.94
C LYS A 179 -1.98 1.80 -16.97
N ARG A 180 -2.33 0.98 -17.95
CA ARG A 180 -1.52 0.44 -19.06
C ARG A 180 -0.84 1.47 -19.97
N ALA A 181 -1.12 2.77 -19.87
CA ALA A 181 -0.61 3.80 -20.76
C ALA A 181 -0.07 5.03 -20.01
N LYS A 182 0.79 5.74 -20.66
CA LYS A 182 1.64 6.91 -20.38
C LYS A 182 1.39 7.84 -19.17
N PHE A 183 0.27 7.74 -18.43
CA PHE A 183 -0.04 8.64 -17.33
C PHE A 183 -0.40 7.87 -16.04
N PRO A 184 0.06 8.34 -14.86
CA PRO A 184 -0.41 7.83 -13.59
C PRO A 184 -1.86 8.30 -13.39
N PHE A 185 -2.77 7.36 -13.12
CA PHE A 185 -4.13 7.70 -12.69
C PHE A 185 -4.19 7.63 -11.17
N TYR A 186 -5.00 8.50 -10.61
CA TYR A 186 -5.30 8.53 -9.19
C TYR A 186 -6.76 8.16 -9.01
N ARG A 187 -7.06 7.49 -7.93
CA ARG A 187 -8.42 7.17 -7.54
C ARG A 187 -8.74 7.95 -6.29
N THR A 188 -9.78 8.75 -6.34
CA THR A 188 -10.30 9.44 -5.17
C THR A 188 -11.23 8.49 -4.42
N LEU A 189 -10.93 8.22 -3.17
CA LEU A 189 -11.81 7.50 -2.26
C LEU A 189 -12.59 8.51 -1.44
N LEU A 190 -13.90 8.54 -1.63
CA LEU A 190 -14.84 9.17 -0.73
C LEU A 190 -15.29 8.10 0.26
N SER A 191 -14.81 8.14 1.48
CA SER A 191 -15.42 7.35 2.55
C SER A 191 -16.77 7.96 2.86
N ALA A 192 -17.81 7.28 2.46
CA ALA A 192 -19.13 7.58 2.94
C ALA A 192 -19.59 6.36 3.74
N PHE A 193 -19.76 6.56 5.00
CA PHE A 193 -20.44 5.74 6.02
C PHE A 193 -19.53 5.07 7.03
N PRO A 194 -19.84 5.30 8.32
CA PRO A 194 -19.27 4.56 9.43
C PRO A 194 -19.72 3.11 9.43
#